data_618ac74e96a9af19f93a0f8523543501
#
_entry.id   618ac74e96a9af19f93a0f8523543501
#
_cell.length_a   1.000
_cell.length_b   1.000
_cell.length_c   1.000
_cell.angle_alpha   90.00
_cell.angle_beta   90.00
_cell.angle_gamma   90.00
#
_symmetry.space_group_name_H-M   'P 1'
#
loop_
_entity.id
_entity.type
_entity.pdbx_description
1 polymer ?
#
loop_
_entity_poly.entity_id
_entity_poly.type
_entity_poly.pdbx_seq_one_letter_code
_entity_poly.pdbx_strand_id
1 'polypeptide(L)'
;ALLFLSVAMPGNCGVAAESRPNFILFIADDMAWDDCGAYGHPRIRTPNLDRLAGDGMRFDNAFLTASSCSPSRASIITGRYPHQTDAEQLHWPVPAAQVTFVERLKESGYWTAAAGKWHLGNALTNRFDRVLDIGTAGFQLPSGPAASKARMVERGSDGLQSGCRDWVPVLRDRPRDRPFFLWLAALDPHRDYEENIIPNPYRPEEVRVPPYLPDEENTRKDLALYYNEITRLDRYVGEVLAELEKQGETGNTFVIFISDNGRPFPRDKTTVYDSGIKTPWIVRWPGRVQPGSTCASLVSSVDLAPTFLDLAGVRAPALFEGVSFAPLLRDSKATVREFVFAEQNWHDYEARNRAVRTARFKYILNEYYDLPLTPPADGVRSLTYTAMRRLRDAGQLTPEQSVCFVKPRLREEFYDTSKDPFEMKNLAGDPAYQSELERLRALLAGWKQKTD
;
A
#
# COMPACT_ATOMS: atom_id res chain seq x y z
N ALA A 1 -58.80 -54.95 1.71
CA ALA A 1 -57.99 -54.00 2.45
C ALA A 1 -56.73 -53.65 1.64
N LEU A 2 -56.73 -52.48 1.01
CA LEU A 2 -55.57 -51.93 0.31
C LEU A 2 -54.79 -51.06 1.30
N LEU A 3 -53.54 -51.44 1.63
CA LEU A 3 -52.58 -50.60 2.36
C LEU A 3 -51.96 -49.57 1.40
N PHE A 4 -52.20 -48.29 1.66
CA PHE A 4 -51.41 -47.21 1.06
C PHE A 4 -50.11 -46.99 1.84
N LEU A 5 -48.95 -47.34 1.28
CA LEU A 5 -47.67 -46.92 1.76
C LEU A 5 -47.43 -45.46 1.28
N SER A 6 -47.42 -44.51 2.21
CA SER A 6 -46.97 -43.15 1.92
C SER A 6 -45.43 -43.12 2.00
N VAL A 7 -44.79 -42.94 0.83
CA VAL A 7 -43.35 -42.69 0.73
C VAL A 7 -43.13 -41.19 1.06
N ALA A 8 -42.49 -40.93 2.24
CA ALA A 8 -42.03 -39.60 2.56
C ALA A 8 -40.81 -39.26 1.67
N MET A 9 -40.93 -38.23 0.83
CA MET A 9 -39.81 -37.65 0.10
C MET A 9 -38.83 -36.98 1.08
N PRO A 10 -37.51 -37.19 0.95
CA PRO A 10 -36.54 -36.45 1.74
C PRO A 10 -36.60 -34.96 1.38
N GLY A 11 -36.80 -34.12 2.39
CA GLY A 11 -36.78 -32.67 2.25
C GLY A 11 -35.47 -32.22 1.61
N ASN A 12 -35.56 -31.40 0.56
CA ASN A 12 -34.47 -30.70 -0.04
C ASN A 12 -33.83 -29.83 1.08
N CYS A 13 -32.68 -30.26 1.62
CA CYS A 13 -31.80 -29.34 2.33
C CYS A 13 -31.31 -28.29 1.32
N GLY A 14 -32.04 -27.20 1.22
CA GLY A 14 -31.58 -26.03 0.48
C GLY A 14 -30.23 -25.62 1.07
N VAL A 15 -29.15 -25.79 0.30
CA VAL A 15 -27.87 -25.17 0.59
C VAL A 15 -28.15 -23.67 0.66
N ALA A 16 -28.11 -23.12 1.87
CA ALA A 16 -28.25 -21.66 2.04
C ALA A 16 -27.22 -21.02 1.10
N ALA A 17 -27.68 -20.15 0.21
CA ALA A 17 -26.79 -19.41 -0.68
C ALA A 17 -25.77 -18.72 0.22
N GLU A 18 -24.47 -19.03 0.03
CA GLU A 18 -23.41 -18.40 0.80
C GLU A 18 -23.57 -16.88 0.69
N SER A 19 -23.65 -16.19 1.83
CA SER A 19 -23.78 -14.74 1.84
C SER A 19 -22.50 -14.14 1.22
N ARG A 20 -22.67 -13.20 0.29
CA ARG A 20 -21.53 -12.50 -0.31
C ARG A 20 -20.69 -11.84 0.78
N PRO A 21 -19.34 -11.92 0.70
CA PRO A 21 -18.47 -11.38 1.75
C PRO A 21 -18.54 -9.86 1.82
N ASN A 22 -18.35 -9.33 3.01
CA ASN A 22 -18.01 -7.94 3.22
C ASN A 22 -16.52 -7.70 3.01
N PHE A 23 -16.12 -6.47 2.70
CA PHE A 23 -14.73 -6.10 2.47
C PHE A 23 -14.31 -4.88 3.29
N ILE A 24 -13.13 -4.98 3.92
CA ILE A 24 -12.44 -3.84 4.53
C ILE A 24 -11.03 -3.80 3.97
N LEU A 25 -10.68 -2.69 3.30
CA LEU A 25 -9.34 -2.36 2.85
C LEU A 25 -8.79 -1.25 3.73
N PHE A 26 -7.79 -1.56 4.57
CA PHE A 26 -6.99 -0.58 5.29
C PHE A 26 -5.79 -0.15 4.45
N ILE A 27 -5.55 1.15 4.36
CA ILE A 27 -4.40 1.72 3.65
C ILE A 27 -3.68 2.68 4.61
N ALA A 28 -2.47 2.31 5.03
CA ALA A 28 -1.54 3.22 5.69
C ALA A 28 -0.96 4.21 4.67
N ASP A 29 -0.55 5.39 5.12
CA ASP A 29 0.11 6.40 4.29
C ASP A 29 1.59 6.46 4.67
N ASP A 30 2.47 5.92 3.82
CA ASP A 30 3.92 5.93 4.05
C ASP A 30 4.46 4.90 5.07
N MET A 31 3.83 3.73 5.22
CA MET A 31 4.33 2.69 6.13
C MET A 31 5.19 1.65 5.38
N ALA A 32 6.46 1.49 5.77
CA ALA A 32 7.29 0.43 5.22
C ALA A 32 6.83 -0.97 5.69
N TRP A 33 7.04 -1.97 4.84
CA TRP A 33 6.65 -3.35 5.12
C TRP A 33 7.33 -3.93 6.36
N ASP A 34 8.59 -3.56 6.60
CA ASP A 34 9.40 -4.06 7.72
C ASP A 34 9.25 -3.23 9.00
N ASP A 35 8.46 -2.15 8.99
CA ASP A 35 8.08 -1.39 10.18
C ASP A 35 6.78 -1.92 10.81
N CYS A 36 6.67 -3.25 10.91
CA CYS A 36 5.54 -3.96 11.50
C CYS A 36 6.01 -5.19 12.28
N GLY A 37 5.45 -5.42 13.46
CA GLY A 37 5.79 -6.58 14.29
C GLY A 37 5.53 -7.91 13.58
N ALA A 38 4.44 -8.01 12.82
CA ALA A 38 4.10 -9.20 12.03
C ALA A 38 5.17 -9.57 10.99
N TYR A 39 6.01 -8.60 10.57
CA TYR A 39 7.16 -8.82 9.68
C TYR A 39 8.51 -8.91 10.41
N GLY A 40 8.47 -9.08 11.73
CA GLY A 40 9.65 -9.33 12.55
C GLY A 40 10.39 -8.07 13.03
N HIS A 41 9.76 -6.89 12.98
CA HIS A 41 10.38 -5.69 13.55
C HIS A 41 10.53 -5.85 15.08
N PRO A 42 11.75 -5.72 15.65
CA PRO A 42 12.01 -6.12 17.04
C PRO A 42 11.48 -5.16 18.10
N ARG A 43 11.11 -3.93 17.72
CA ARG A 43 10.79 -2.86 18.66
C ARG A 43 9.44 -2.18 18.41
N ILE A 44 8.96 -2.17 17.18
CA ILE A 44 7.72 -1.47 16.85
C ILE A 44 6.51 -2.16 17.50
N ARG A 45 5.57 -1.37 18.00
CA ARG A 45 4.39 -1.86 18.70
C ARG A 45 3.17 -1.82 17.79
N THR A 46 2.86 -2.95 17.16
CA THR A 46 1.73 -3.12 16.26
C THR A 46 0.86 -4.33 16.66
N PRO A 47 0.37 -4.40 17.94
CA PRO A 47 -0.28 -5.61 18.46
C PRO A 47 -1.57 -5.98 17.70
N ASN A 48 -2.28 -5.02 17.12
CA ASN A 48 -3.50 -5.29 16.35
C ASN A 48 -3.19 -5.83 14.96
N LEU A 49 -2.16 -5.30 14.28
CA LEU A 49 -1.65 -5.85 13.01
C LEU A 49 -1.01 -7.22 13.21
N ASP A 50 -0.30 -7.41 14.32
CA ASP A 50 0.29 -8.70 14.68
C ASP A 50 -0.79 -9.76 14.89
N ARG A 51 -1.88 -9.39 15.61
CA ARG A 51 -3.06 -10.25 15.77
C ARG A 51 -3.76 -10.49 14.43
N LEU A 52 -3.92 -9.45 13.59
CA LEU A 52 -4.54 -9.60 12.26
C LEU A 52 -3.78 -10.63 11.41
N ALA A 53 -2.44 -10.62 11.47
CA ALA A 53 -1.59 -11.59 10.79
C ALA A 53 -1.66 -12.99 11.43
N GLY A 54 -1.71 -13.06 12.77
CA GLY A 54 -1.87 -14.31 13.51
C GLY A 54 -3.20 -15.00 13.27
N ASP A 55 -4.28 -14.22 13.10
CA ASP A 55 -5.63 -14.70 12.78
C ASP A 55 -5.85 -14.90 11.26
N GLY A 56 -4.84 -14.61 10.43
CA GLY A 56 -4.94 -14.57 8.99
C GLY A 56 -3.68 -15.04 8.26
N MET A 57 -3.35 -14.38 7.15
CA MET A 57 -2.20 -14.70 6.30
C MET A 57 -1.38 -13.43 6.03
N ARG A 58 -0.05 -13.55 6.14
CA ARG A 58 0.91 -12.54 5.75
C ARG A 58 1.52 -12.91 4.39
N PHE A 59 1.62 -11.93 3.49
CA PHE A 59 2.34 -12.08 2.22
C PHE A 59 3.74 -11.49 2.35
N ASP A 60 4.75 -12.28 1.97
CA ASP A 60 6.16 -11.88 2.09
C ASP A 60 6.69 -11.13 0.85
N ASN A 61 5.99 -11.22 -0.29
CA ASN A 61 6.37 -10.61 -1.56
C ASN A 61 5.22 -9.81 -2.19
N ALA A 62 4.77 -8.78 -1.49
CA ALA A 62 3.73 -7.86 -1.95
C ALA A 62 4.33 -6.51 -2.35
N PHE A 63 3.97 -6.01 -3.54
CA PHE A 63 4.58 -4.82 -4.13
C PHE A 63 3.54 -3.83 -4.66
N LEU A 64 3.87 -2.57 -4.53
CA LEU A 64 3.12 -1.47 -5.13
C LEU A 64 3.61 -1.24 -6.56
N THR A 65 2.75 -0.66 -7.39
CA THR A 65 3.12 -0.23 -8.75
C THR A 65 3.85 1.09 -8.78
N ALA A 66 3.70 1.91 -7.74
CA ALA A 66 4.42 3.17 -7.55
C ALA A 66 4.55 3.50 -6.07
N SER A 67 5.65 4.14 -5.70
CA SER A 67 5.89 4.68 -4.37
C SER A 67 5.55 6.18 -4.34
N SER A 68 4.27 6.49 -4.56
CA SER A 68 3.74 7.85 -4.58
C SER A 68 2.24 7.81 -4.29
N CYS A 69 1.78 8.62 -3.33
CA CYS A 69 0.44 8.51 -2.72
C CYS A 69 -0.71 8.43 -3.75
N SER A 70 -1.00 9.52 -4.50
CA SER A 70 -2.14 9.51 -5.43
C SER A 70 -1.95 8.53 -6.59
N PRO A 71 -0.77 8.36 -7.23
CA PRO A 71 -0.57 7.36 -8.27
C PRO A 71 -0.74 5.91 -7.78
N SER A 72 -0.23 5.58 -6.59
CA SER A 72 -0.43 4.26 -5.98
C SER A 72 -1.92 3.99 -5.72
N ARG A 73 -2.64 4.97 -5.16
CA ARG A 73 -4.09 4.87 -4.92
C ARG A 73 -4.88 4.77 -6.21
N ALA A 74 -4.49 5.52 -7.26
CA ALA A 74 -5.07 5.41 -8.60
C ALA A 74 -4.91 3.99 -9.17
N SER A 75 -3.71 3.41 -9.03
CA SER A 75 -3.42 2.04 -9.44
C SER A 75 -4.27 1.00 -8.67
N ILE A 76 -4.39 1.14 -7.35
CA ILE A 76 -5.20 0.25 -6.51
C ILE A 76 -6.67 0.27 -6.95
N ILE A 77 -7.26 1.46 -7.13
CA ILE A 77 -8.71 1.56 -7.39
C ILE A 77 -9.09 1.18 -8.82
N THR A 78 -8.17 1.34 -9.79
CA THR A 78 -8.40 1.05 -11.21
C THR A 78 -7.90 -0.32 -11.65
N GLY A 79 -7.05 -0.99 -10.87
CA GLY A 79 -6.37 -2.23 -11.28
C GLY A 79 -5.42 -2.05 -12.46
N ARG A 80 -4.91 -0.82 -12.71
CA ARG A 80 -4.04 -0.44 -13.83
C ARG A 80 -2.75 0.20 -13.33
N TYR A 81 -1.71 0.20 -14.14
CA TYR A 81 -0.48 0.92 -13.81
C TYR A 81 -0.71 2.44 -13.84
N PRO A 82 0.01 3.25 -13.01
CA PRO A 82 -0.24 4.69 -12.92
C PRO A 82 -0.24 5.41 -14.26
N HIS A 83 0.75 5.16 -15.15
CA HIS A 83 0.84 5.79 -16.48
C HIS A 83 -0.37 5.51 -17.38
N GLN A 84 -1.15 4.44 -17.12
CA GLN A 84 -2.37 4.10 -17.87
C GLN A 84 -3.62 4.79 -17.30
N THR A 85 -3.51 5.52 -16.19
CA THR A 85 -4.66 6.09 -15.48
C THR A 85 -4.86 7.58 -15.75
N ASP A 86 -3.96 8.23 -16.50
CA ASP A 86 -3.87 9.70 -16.65
C ASP A 86 -3.73 10.43 -15.30
N ALA A 87 -3.21 9.70 -14.26
CA ALA A 87 -2.99 10.19 -12.91
C ALA A 87 -1.65 9.66 -12.34
N GLU A 88 -0.64 9.52 -13.20
CA GLU A 88 0.68 9.01 -12.85
C GLU A 88 1.56 9.99 -12.07
N GLN A 89 1.18 11.26 -12.00
CA GLN A 89 1.90 12.27 -11.23
C GLN A 89 1.20 12.57 -9.92
N LEU A 90 1.99 12.99 -8.92
CA LEU A 90 1.45 13.36 -7.62
C LEU A 90 0.37 14.46 -7.76
N HIS A 91 -0.73 14.30 -7.03
CA HIS A 91 -1.89 15.19 -7.00
C HIS A 91 -2.73 15.24 -8.28
N TRP A 92 -2.36 14.53 -9.34
CA TRP A 92 -3.23 14.45 -10.50
C TRP A 92 -4.49 13.66 -10.17
N PRO A 93 -5.68 14.25 -10.38
CA PRO A 93 -6.94 13.57 -10.11
C PRO A 93 -7.17 12.47 -11.14
N VAL A 94 -7.70 11.34 -10.69
CA VAL A 94 -8.09 10.27 -11.60
C VAL A 94 -9.30 10.72 -12.43
N PRO A 95 -9.22 10.68 -13.77
CA PRO A 95 -10.32 11.10 -14.65
C PRO A 95 -11.58 10.26 -14.45
N ALA A 96 -12.75 10.89 -14.67
CA ALA A 96 -14.05 10.21 -14.59
C ALA A 96 -14.22 9.05 -15.59
N ALA A 97 -13.45 9.03 -16.67
CA ALA A 97 -13.46 7.96 -17.66
C ALA A 97 -12.82 6.65 -17.17
N GLN A 98 -12.00 6.70 -16.11
CA GLN A 98 -11.37 5.50 -15.56
C GLN A 98 -12.41 4.61 -14.87
N VAL A 99 -12.39 3.31 -15.22
CA VAL A 99 -13.23 2.30 -14.57
C VAL A 99 -12.61 1.89 -13.24
N THR A 100 -13.42 1.78 -12.20
CA THR A 100 -12.97 1.37 -10.86
C THR A 100 -13.62 0.05 -10.43
N PHE A 101 -12.93 -0.73 -9.62
CA PHE A 101 -13.54 -1.94 -9.07
C PHE A 101 -14.68 -1.62 -8.08
N VAL A 102 -14.61 -0.49 -7.41
CA VAL A 102 -15.64 -0.06 -6.44
C VAL A 102 -16.97 0.23 -7.14
N GLU A 103 -16.93 0.87 -8.32
CA GLU A 103 -18.11 1.06 -9.15
C GLU A 103 -18.78 -0.29 -9.49
N ARG A 104 -18.00 -1.31 -9.87
CA ARG A 104 -18.51 -2.65 -10.17
C ARG A 104 -19.08 -3.35 -8.94
N LEU A 105 -18.48 -3.18 -7.77
CA LEU A 105 -19.05 -3.65 -6.51
C LEU A 105 -20.40 -2.96 -6.22
N LYS A 106 -20.47 -1.64 -6.35
CA LYS A 106 -21.69 -0.86 -6.14
C LYS A 106 -22.81 -1.30 -7.10
N GLU A 107 -22.52 -1.43 -8.40
CA GLU A 107 -23.44 -1.93 -9.41
C GLU A 107 -23.96 -3.35 -9.10
N SER A 108 -23.13 -4.17 -8.45
CA SER A 108 -23.52 -5.52 -8.02
C SER A 108 -24.30 -5.55 -6.69
N GLY A 109 -24.60 -4.39 -6.10
CA GLY A 109 -25.43 -4.26 -4.90
C GLY A 109 -24.67 -4.16 -3.57
N TYR A 110 -23.34 -3.94 -3.59
CA TYR A 110 -22.59 -3.58 -2.38
C TYR A 110 -22.92 -2.14 -1.97
N TRP A 111 -22.99 -1.91 -0.67
CA TRP A 111 -22.83 -0.56 -0.14
C TRP A 111 -21.36 -0.24 -0.03
N THR A 112 -20.95 0.95 -0.52
CA THR A 112 -19.54 1.30 -0.66
C THR A 112 -19.25 2.62 0.04
N ALA A 113 -18.19 2.65 0.87
CA ALA A 113 -17.77 3.88 1.52
C ALA A 113 -16.26 4.02 1.60
N ALA A 114 -15.81 5.27 1.58
CA ALA A 114 -14.43 5.66 1.84
C ALA A 114 -14.38 6.58 3.05
N ALA A 115 -13.39 6.41 3.92
CA ALA A 115 -13.14 7.29 5.06
C ALA A 115 -11.63 7.51 5.26
N GLY A 116 -11.26 8.77 5.53
CA GLY A 116 -9.89 9.22 5.75
C GLY A 116 -9.26 9.87 4.53
N LYS A 117 -7.99 9.57 4.23
CA LYS A 117 -7.28 10.16 3.08
C LYS A 117 -7.84 9.65 1.76
N TRP A 118 -8.45 10.54 0.98
CA TRP A 118 -9.00 10.21 -0.34
C TRP A 118 -7.94 10.27 -1.45
N HIS A 119 -7.43 11.45 -1.75
CA HIS A 119 -6.32 11.73 -2.68
C HIS A 119 -6.47 11.17 -4.11
N LEU A 120 -7.72 11.03 -4.60
CA LEU A 120 -8.04 10.52 -5.94
C LEU A 120 -8.77 11.56 -6.82
N GLY A 121 -8.99 12.77 -6.28
CA GLY A 121 -9.79 13.81 -6.93
C GLY A 121 -11.31 13.59 -6.79
N ASN A 122 -12.09 14.60 -7.18
CA ASN A 122 -13.54 14.58 -6.97
C ASN A 122 -14.33 13.74 -7.97
N ALA A 123 -13.74 13.44 -9.14
CA ALA A 123 -14.45 12.77 -10.23
C ALA A 123 -14.92 11.34 -9.87
N LEU A 124 -14.25 10.68 -8.91
CA LEU A 124 -14.58 9.32 -8.49
C LEU A 124 -15.45 9.24 -7.23
N THR A 125 -15.76 10.36 -6.57
CA THR A 125 -16.53 10.32 -5.30
C THR A 125 -17.93 9.73 -5.48
N ASN A 126 -18.55 9.91 -6.64
CA ASN A 126 -19.86 9.33 -6.98
C ASN A 126 -19.84 7.80 -7.19
N ARG A 127 -18.64 7.19 -7.30
CA ARG A 127 -18.48 5.73 -7.38
C ARG A 127 -18.74 5.05 -6.02
N PHE A 128 -18.72 5.84 -4.95
CA PHE A 128 -19.08 5.39 -3.60
C PHE A 128 -20.49 5.87 -3.22
N ASP A 129 -21.13 5.18 -2.27
CA ASP A 129 -22.36 5.67 -1.64
C ASP A 129 -22.03 6.77 -0.62
N ARG A 130 -20.86 6.71 0.02
CA ARG A 130 -20.40 7.70 0.99
C ARG A 130 -18.87 7.90 0.92
N VAL A 131 -18.44 9.16 0.90
CA VAL A 131 -17.02 9.54 1.02
C VAL A 131 -16.87 10.53 2.17
N LEU A 132 -16.07 10.19 3.16
CA LEU A 132 -15.72 11.00 4.33
C LEU A 132 -14.24 11.37 4.23
N ASP A 133 -13.93 12.33 3.37
CA ASP A 133 -12.56 12.79 3.16
C ASP A 133 -12.14 13.82 4.19
N ILE A 134 -10.93 13.70 4.69
CA ILE A 134 -10.31 14.59 5.67
C ILE A 134 -9.68 15.84 5.06
N GLY A 135 -10.07 16.22 3.84
CA GLY A 135 -9.63 17.44 3.17
C GLY A 135 -8.58 17.24 2.08
N THR A 136 -8.39 16.00 1.61
CA THR A 136 -7.48 15.67 0.50
C THR A 136 -8.16 15.62 -0.87
N ALA A 137 -9.49 15.70 -0.94
CA ALA A 137 -10.26 15.72 -2.20
C ALA A 137 -10.08 17.02 -3.00
N GLY A 138 -9.68 18.09 -2.34
CA GLY A 138 -9.64 19.45 -2.91
C GLY A 138 -8.31 19.86 -3.54
N PHE A 139 -7.36 18.97 -3.80
CA PHE A 139 -6.18 19.30 -4.59
C PHE A 139 -6.58 19.49 -6.07
N GLN A 140 -7.29 20.58 -6.35
CA GLN A 140 -7.26 21.18 -7.68
C GLN A 140 -5.91 21.88 -7.80
N LEU A 141 -5.22 21.68 -8.91
CA LEU A 141 -4.07 22.52 -9.27
C LEU A 141 -4.47 23.99 -9.06
N PRO A 142 -3.69 24.78 -8.30
CA PRO A 142 -4.05 26.16 -8.05
C PRO A 142 -4.09 26.93 -9.36
N SER A 143 -5.25 27.28 -9.82
CA SER A 143 -5.41 28.21 -10.92
C SER A 143 -5.52 29.62 -10.34
N GLY A 144 -4.37 30.31 -10.17
CA GLY A 144 -4.30 31.74 -9.85
C GLY A 144 -3.72 32.12 -8.48
N PRO A 145 -3.47 33.41 -8.23
CA PRO A 145 -2.74 33.94 -7.05
C PRO A 145 -3.45 33.75 -5.69
N ALA A 146 -4.68 33.25 -5.66
CA ALA A 146 -5.45 33.01 -4.43
C ALA A 146 -5.19 31.63 -3.79
N ALA A 147 -4.39 30.78 -4.42
CA ALA A 147 -4.17 29.39 -3.99
C ALA A 147 -3.21 29.23 -2.79
N SER A 148 -2.55 30.28 -2.34
CA SER A 148 -1.60 30.25 -1.22
C SER A 148 -2.26 30.17 0.17
N LYS A 149 -3.60 30.09 0.24
CA LYS A 149 -4.37 29.86 1.48
C LYS A 149 -5.19 28.57 1.36
N ALA A 150 -4.58 27.46 0.90
CA ALA A 150 -5.14 26.16 1.23
C ALA A 150 -5.17 26.09 2.76
N ARG A 151 -6.36 26.08 3.32
CA ARG A 151 -6.61 25.96 4.75
C ARG A 151 -5.80 24.78 5.27
N MET A 152 -4.76 25.05 6.03
CA MET A 152 -4.32 24.12 7.05
C MET A 152 -5.57 23.93 7.94
N VAL A 153 -6.21 22.78 7.79
CA VAL A 153 -7.26 22.36 8.72
C VAL A 153 -6.61 22.42 10.09
N GLU A 154 -7.22 23.18 11.01
CA GLU A 154 -6.76 23.19 12.40
C GLU A 154 -6.68 21.72 12.85
N ARG A 155 -5.48 21.22 13.05
CA ARG A 155 -5.20 19.88 13.55
C ARG A 155 -5.58 19.87 15.03
N GLY A 156 -6.87 19.67 15.32
CA GLY A 156 -7.41 19.84 16.66
C GLY A 156 -7.77 18.57 17.41
N SER A 157 -7.69 17.39 16.78
CA SER A 157 -7.96 16.12 17.44
C SER A 157 -7.09 14.99 16.89
N ASP A 158 -6.72 14.06 17.76
CA ASP A 158 -5.94 12.86 17.45
C ASP A 158 -6.48 12.10 16.21
N GLY A 159 -7.80 11.89 16.13
CA GLY A 159 -8.43 11.21 15.01
C GLY A 159 -8.42 11.98 13.69
N LEU A 160 -8.34 13.32 13.70
CA LEU A 160 -8.18 14.12 12.49
C LEU A 160 -6.75 14.05 11.96
N GLN A 161 -5.76 14.09 12.86
CA GLN A 161 -4.35 14.02 12.52
C GLN A 161 -4.00 12.65 11.90
N SER A 162 -4.53 11.56 12.49
CA SER A 162 -4.32 10.20 11.98
C SER A 162 -5.08 9.90 10.68
N GLY A 163 -6.11 10.68 10.35
CA GLY A 163 -7.04 10.39 9.27
C GLY A 163 -8.08 9.31 9.57
N CYS A 164 -8.09 8.76 10.78
CA CYS A 164 -8.87 7.56 11.14
C CYS A 164 -10.19 7.87 11.87
N ARG A 165 -10.49 9.14 12.17
CA ARG A 165 -11.66 9.56 12.97
C ARG A 165 -12.98 8.92 12.53
N ASP A 166 -13.20 8.82 11.25
CA ASP A 166 -14.49 8.40 10.70
C ASP A 166 -14.55 6.89 10.37
N TRP A 167 -13.52 6.10 10.68
CA TRP A 167 -13.44 4.68 10.38
C TRP A 167 -14.49 3.84 11.11
N VAL A 168 -14.55 3.97 12.44
CA VAL A 168 -15.56 3.28 13.27
C VAL A 168 -16.97 3.82 12.99
N PRO A 169 -17.22 5.16 12.93
CA PRO A 169 -18.51 5.70 12.53
C PRO A 169 -19.03 5.16 11.20
N VAL A 170 -18.24 5.14 10.14
CA VAL A 170 -18.71 4.67 8.82
C VAL A 170 -19.07 3.18 8.83
N LEU A 171 -18.35 2.35 9.58
CA LEU A 171 -18.70 0.94 9.79
C LEU A 171 -19.99 0.79 10.60
N ARG A 172 -20.21 1.63 11.63
CA ARG A 172 -21.38 1.57 12.50
C ARG A 172 -22.66 2.01 11.81
N ASP A 173 -22.58 3.08 11.02
CA ASP A 173 -23.73 3.75 10.41
C ASP A 173 -24.16 3.13 9.07
N ARG A 174 -23.45 2.09 8.58
CA ARG A 174 -23.77 1.45 7.30
C ARG A 174 -25.14 0.76 7.29
N PRO A 175 -25.81 0.62 6.15
CA PRO A 175 -26.94 -0.29 5.97
C PRO A 175 -26.58 -1.73 6.35
N ARG A 176 -27.55 -2.48 6.93
CA ARG A 176 -27.36 -3.85 7.40
C ARG A 176 -27.96 -4.91 6.46
N ASP A 177 -28.67 -4.47 5.46
CA ASP A 177 -29.46 -5.29 4.53
C ASP A 177 -28.67 -5.78 3.30
N ARG A 178 -27.40 -5.37 3.16
CA ARG A 178 -26.57 -5.69 2.01
C ARG A 178 -25.08 -5.75 2.38
N PRO A 179 -24.26 -6.48 1.58
CA PRO A 179 -22.82 -6.54 1.81
C PRO A 179 -22.18 -5.16 1.62
N PHE A 180 -21.02 -4.93 2.22
CA PHE A 180 -20.32 -3.65 2.17
C PHE A 180 -18.87 -3.77 1.70
N PHE A 181 -18.36 -2.67 1.14
CA PHE A 181 -16.94 -2.42 0.90
C PHE A 181 -16.53 -1.12 1.58
N LEU A 182 -15.50 -1.17 2.42
CA LEU A 182 -14.91 0.00 3.08
C LEU A 182 -13.47 0.22 2.62
N TRP A 183 -13.19 1.44 2.13
CA TRP A 183 -11.87 1.99 1.87
C TRP A 183 -11.48 2.86 3.07
N LEU A 184 -10.68 2.32 3.99
CA LEU A 184 -10.26 2.99 5.21
C LEU A 184 -8.79 3.40 5.09
N ALA A 185 -8.55 4.66 4.75
CA ALA A 185 -7.22 5.15 4.45
C ALA A 185 -6.77 6.18 5.50
N ALA A 186 -5.62 5.92 6.15
CA ALA A 186 -5.02 6.81 7.12
C ALA A 186 -4.29 8.00 6.49
N LEU A 187 -3.94 8.98 7.30
CA LEU A 187 -2.81 9.88 7.09
C LEU A 187 -1.55 9.33 7.76
N ASP A 188 -1.71 8.58 8.86
CA ASP A 188 -0.57 7.95 9.53
C ASP A 188 0.07 6.87 8.65
N PRO A 189 1.42 6.76 8.67
CA PRO A 189 2.41 7.60 9.34
C PRO A 189 3.07 8.67 8.43
N HIS A 190 2.30 9.40 7.64
CA HIS A 190 2.80 10.50 6.78
C HIS A 190 3.30 11.69 7.61
N ARG A 191 4.36 12.38 7.11
CA ARG A 191 4.83 13.66 7.69
C ARG A 191 3.76 14.76 7.59
N ASP A 192 3.77 15.85 8.44
CA ASP A 192 4.76 16.11 9.49
C ASP A 192 4.35 15.40 10.79
N TYR A 193 5.36 14.98 11.56
CA TYR A 193 5.13 14.26 12.82
C TYR A 193 4.91 15.20 14.01
N GLU A 194 4.11 14.72 14.97
CA GLU A 194 3.89 15.40 16.25
C GLU A 194 4.46 14.59 17.41
N GLU A 195 4.91 15.30 18.44
CA GLU A 195 5.39 14.67 19.67
C GLU A 195 4.21 14.23 20.56
N ASN A 196 4.42 13.21 21.39
CA ASN A 196 3.49 12.79 22.46
C ASN A 196 2.10 12.35 21.98
N ILE A 197 1.98 11.84 20.77
CA ILE A 197 0.70 11.38 20.20
C ILE A 197 0.24 10.00 20.71
N ILE A 198 1.10 9.31 21.44
CA ILE A 198 0.80 8.03 22.10
C ILE A 198 1.25 8.08 23.58
N PRO A 199 0.65 7.27 24.47
CA PRO A 199 0.96 7.33 25.91
C PRO A 199 2.42 7.03 26.26
N ASN A 200 3.09 6.16 25.48
CA ASN A 200 4.49 5.79 25.68
C ASN A 200 5.27 6.02 24.39
N PRO A 201 5.73 7.25 24.09
CA PRO A 201 6.47 7.54 22.88
C PRO A 201 7.79 6.76 22.79
N TYR A 202 8.21 6.44 21.55
CA TYR A 202 9.52 5.83 21.33
C TYR A 202 10.63 6.83 21.60
N ARG A 203 11.72 6.32 22.18
CA ARG A 203 12.95 7.07 22.36
C ARG A 203 13.91 6.79 21.20
N PRO A 204 14.84 7.69 20.88
CA PRO A 204 15.80 7.50 19.80
C PRO A 204 16.63 6.22 19.90
N GLU A 205 16.88 5.71 21.12
CA GLU A 205 17.64 4.47 21.34
C GLU A 205 16.85 3.20 20.99
N GLU A 206 15.53 3.31 20.86
CA GLU A 206 14.62 2.18 20.62
C GLU A 206 14.38 1.89 19.14
N VAL A 207 14.89 2.77 18.25
CA VAL A 207 14.65 2.62 16.82
C VAL A 207 15.72 1.79 16.12
N ARG A 208 15.34 1.15 15.02
CA ARG A 208 16.25 0.48 14.09
C ARG A 208 16.49 1.37 12.88
N VAL A 209 17.72 1.85 12.72
CA VAL A 209 18.11 2.67 11.57
C VAL A 209 18.40 1.76 10.36
N PRO A 210 17.76 1.96 9.19
CA PRO A 210 18.11 1.25 7.96
C PRO A 210 19.57 1.53 7.54
N PRO A 211 20.29 0.57 6.94
CA PRO A 211 21.73 0.70 6.65
C PRO A 211 22.07 1.82 5.64
N TYR A 212 21.11 2.20 4.80
CA TYR A 212 21.25 3.31 3.83
C TYR A 212 20.98 4.70 4.43
N LEU A 213 20.63 4.79 5.71
CA LEU A 213 20.52 6.05 6.45
C LEU A 213 21.68 6.18 7.45
N PRO A 214 22.18 7.39 7.74
CA PRO A 214 23.20 7.57 8.75
C PRO A 214 22.61 7.31 10.14
N ASP A 215 23.27 6.47 10.92
CA ASP A 215 22.89 6.20 12.29
C ASP A 215 23.44 7.32 13.21
N GLU A 216 22.61 8.36 13.39
CA GLU A 216 22.95 9.52 14.22
C GLU A 216 21.66 10.08 14.88
N GLU A 217 21.84 11.05 15.78
CA GLU A 217 20.80 11.53 16.69
C GLU A 217 19.53 12.01 15.97
N ASN A 218 19.65 12.83 14.91
CA ASN A 218 18.49 13.37 14.20
C ASN A 218 17.74 12.30 13.41
N THR A 219 18.46 11.33 12.80
CA THR A 219 17.85 10.19 12.13
C THR A 219 17.06 9.33 13.12
N ARG A 220 17.63 9.08 14.30
CA ARG A 220 16.96 8.30 15.34
C ARG A 220 15.73 9.02 15.92
N LYS A 221 15.80 10.34 16.13
CA LYS A 221 14.66 11.16 16.54
C LYS A 221 13.52 11.11 15.50
N ASP A 222 13.87 11.28 14.24
CA ASP A 222 12.92 11.26 13.13
C ASP A 222 12.20 9.91 13.05
N LEU A 223 12.92 8.79 13.15
CA LEU A 223 12.37 7.45 13.20
C LEU A 223 11.49 7.19 14.43
N ALA A 224 11.88 7.72 15.60
CA ALA A 224 11.07 7.56 16.81
C ALA A 224 9.69 8.24 16.68
N LEU A 225 9.63 9.42 16.09
CA LEU A 225 8.39 10.12 15.78
C LEU A 225 7.53 9.32 14.78
N TYR A 226 8.14 8.83 13.71
CA TYR A 226 7.48 7.97 12.73
C TYR A 226 6.89 6.69 13.35
N TYR A 227 7.60 6.04 14.29
CA TYR A 227 7.10 4.85 14.99
C TYR A 227 5.90 5.16 15.89
N ASN A 228 5.83 6.37 16.45
CA ASN A 228 4.67 6.82 17.23
C ASN A 228 3.40 6.84 16.36
N GLU A 229 3.51 7.35 15.13
CA GLU A 229 2.40 7.40 14.17
C GLU A 229 1.91 6.00 13.77
N ILE A 230 2.83 5.06 13.52
CA ILE A 230 2.47 3.66 13.23
C ILE A 230 1.73 3.02 14.41
N THR A 231 2.20 3.24 15.63
CA THR A 231 1.52 2.71 16.84
C THR A 231 0.14 3.33 17.03
N ARG A 232 -0.05 4.61 16.67
CA ARG A 232 -1.36 5.26 16.66
C ARG A 232 -2.29 4.64 15.62
N LEU A 233 -1.79 4.45 14.39
CA LEU A 233 -2.53 3.78 13.31
C LEU A 233 -2.98 2.36 13.72
N ASP A 234 -2.08 1.57 14.31
CA ASP A 234 -2.39 0.22 14.78
C ASP A 234 -3.56 0.19 15.77
N ARG A 235 -3.64 1.17 16.66
CA ARG A 235 -4.77 1.33 17.59
C ARG A 235 -6.09 1.52 16.82
N TYR A 236 -6.13 2.38 15.81
CA TYR A 236 -7.36 2.61 15.02
C TYR A 236 -7.78 1.38 14.21
N VAL A 237 -6.83 0.62 13.68
CA VAL A 237 -7.12 -0.70 13.07
C VAL A 237 -7.79 -1.61 14.10
N GLY A 238 -7.26 -1.66 15.32
CA GLY A 238 -7.83 -2.44 16.42
C GLY A 238 -9.26 -2.03 16.78
N GLU A 239 -9.55 -0.72 16.80
CA GLU A 239 -10.89 -0.20 17.08
C GLU A 239 -11.93 -0.62 16.03
N VAL A 240 -11.56 -0.59 14.73
CA VAL A 240 -12.43 -1.08 13.65
C VAL A 240 -12.67 -2.59 13.75
N LEU A 241 -11.61 -3.36 14.03
CA LEU A 241 -11.73 -4.82 14.18
C LEU A 241 -12.63 -5.19 15.37
N ALA A 242 -12.53 -4.47 16.49
CA ALA A 242 -13.39 -4.64 17.65
C ALA A 242 -14.86 -4.27 17.35
N GLU A 243 -15.10 -3.19 16.61
CA GLU A 243 -16.46 -2.84 16.19
C GLU A 243 -17.05 -3.90 15.24
N LEU A 244 -16.25 -4.45 14.31
CA LEU A 244 -16.66 -5.51 13.40
C LEU A 244 -17.05 -6.79 14.17
N GLU A 245 -16.28 -7.15 15.19
CA GLU A 245 -16.55 -8.28 16.07
C GLU A 245 -17.84 -8.07 16.88
N LYS A 246 -18.00 -6.89 17.48
CA LYS A 246 -19.23 -6.49 18.20
C LYS A 246 -20.48 -6.60 17.33
N GLN A 247 -20.36 -6.38 16.02
CA GLN A 247 -21.44 -6.49 15.04
C GLN A 247 -21.70 -7.92 14.58
N GLY A 248 -20.89 -8.91 14.98
CA GLY A 248 -20.98 -10.31 14.52
C GLY A 248 -20.58 -10.55 13.07
N GLU A 249 -19.91 -9.58 12.44
CA GLU A 249 -19.61 -9.61 10.99
C GLU A 249 -18.22 -10.20 10.69
N THR A 250 -17.41 -10.52 11.70
CA THR A 250 -16.02 -10.99 11.53
C THR A 250 -15.91 -12.20 10.60
N GLY A 251 -16.82 -13.18 10.73
CA GLY A 251 -16.80 -14.42 9.94
C GLY A 251 -17.06 -14.22 8.45
N ASN A 252 -17.87 -13.21 8.09
CA ASN A 252 -18.23 -12.92 6.70
C ASN A 252 -17.49 -11.71 6.11
N THR A 253 -16.40 -11.25 6.75
CA THR A 253 -15.65 -10.09 6.28
C THR A 253 -14.21 -10.47 5.91
N PHE A 254 -13.87 -10.22 4.63
CA PHE A 254 -12.49 -10.20 4.15
C PHE A 254 -11.85 -8.87 4.53
N VAL A 255 -10.83 -8.93 5.36
CA VAL A 255 -10.06 -7.76 5.82
C VAL A 255 -8.67 -7.82 5.22
N ILE A 256 -8.20 -6.72 4.65
CA ILE A 256 -6.83 -6.59 4.16
C ILE A 256 -6.21 -5.28 4.63
N PHE A 257 -4.95 -5.32 5.05
CA PHE A 257 -4.13 -4.17 5.42
C PHE A 257 -2.93 -4.07 4.47
N ILE A 258 -2.73 -2.87 3.90
CA ILE A 258 -1.59 -2.50 3.05
C ILE A 258 -1.10 -1.09 3.40
N SER A 259 0.03 -0.66 2.80
CA SER A 259 0.43 0.75 2.71
C SER A 259 0.41 1.21 1.24
N ASP A 260 0.27 2.51 0.99
CA ASP A 260 0.33 3.07 -0.36
C ASP A 260 1.75 3.40 -0.85
N ASN A 261 2.73 3.51 0.06
CA ASN A 261 4.17 3.58 -0.24
C ASN A 261 5.01 3.10 0.93
N GLY A 262 6.35 3.05 0.72
CA GLY A 262 7.32 2.86 1.80
C GLY A 262 7.44 4.09 2.70
N ARG A 263 8.32 4.00 3.73
CA ARG A 263 8.49 5.06 4.72
C ARG A 263 8.90 6.39 4.09
N PRO A 264 8.50 7.56 4.68
CA PRO A 264 8.78 8.87 4.11
C PRO A 264 10.20 9.35 4.46
N PHE A 265 11.20 8.53 4.15
CA PHE A 265 12.61 8.77 4.39
C PHE A 265 13.40 8.76 3.07
N PRO A 266 14.61 9.36 3.07
CA PRO A 266 15.47 9.33 1.89
C PRO A 266 15.74 7.90 1.40
N ARG A 267 15.67 7.66 0.10
CA ARG A 267 15.82 6.37 -0.59
C ARG A 267 14.65 5.39 -0.43
N ASP A 268 13.59 5.77 0.28
CA ASP A 268 12.38 4.95 0.46
C ASP A 268 11.24 5.47 -0.43
N LYS A 269 10.35 6.32 0.08
CA LYS A 269 9.27 6.96 -0.66
C LYS A 269 9.80 7.63 -1.94
N THR A 270 9.03 7.59 -3.00
CA THR A 270 9.38 8.07 -4.35
C THR A 270 10.53 7.31 -5.02
N THR A 271 10.74 6.05 -4.66
CA THR A 271 11.71 5.18 -5.34
C THR A 271 11.09 3.85 -5.75
N VAL A 272 11.76 3.15 -6.64
CA VAL A 272 11.38 1.77 -7.04
C VAL A 272 12.23 0.70 -6.33
N TYR A 273 12.99 1.07 -5.30
CA TYR A 273 13.61 0.11 -4.39
C TYR A 273 12.56 -0.63 -3.57
N ASP A 274 12.89 -1.84 -3.05
CA ASP A 274 11.96 -2.58 -2.19
C ASP A 274 11.53 -1.75 -0.97
N SER A 275 12.41 -0.89 -0.45
CA SER A 275 12.09 0.05 0.62
C SER A 275 10.99 1.05 0.28
N GLY A 276 10.82 1.38 -1.01
CA GLY A 276 9.75 2.26 -1.50
C GLY A 276 8.49 1.52 -1.93
N ILE A 277 8.63 0.37 -2.61
CA ILE A 277 7.49 -0.32 -3.24
C ILE A 277 7.03 -1.59 -2.55
N LYS A 278 7.83 -2.21 -1.68
CA LYS A 278 7.37 -3.38 -0.91
C LYS A 278 6.47 -2.90 0.22
N THR A 279 5.30 -3.51 0.36
CA THR A 279 4.25 -3.07 1.29
C THR A 279 3.87 -4.19 2.25
N PRO A 280 3.48 -3.88 3.50
CA PRO A 280 2.79 -4.87 4.32
C PRO A 280 1.53 -5.33 3.57
N TRP A 281 1.22 -6.64 3.66
CA TRP A 281 0.05 -7.23 3.03
C TRP A 281 -0.46 -8.34 3.91
N ILE A 282 -1.42 -7.98 4.76
CA ILE A 282 -1.96 -8.87 5.77
C ILE A 282 -3.44 -9.07 5.49
N VAL A 283 -3.87 -10.31 5.36
CA VAL A 283 -5.24 -10.69 5.03
C VAL A 283 -5.84 -11.53 6.16
N ARG A 284 -7.07 -11.23 6.56
CA ARG A 284 -7.85 -12.08 7.46
C ARG A 284 -9.22 -12.38 6.87
N TRP A 285 -9.59 -13.65 6.83
CA TRP A 285 -10.93 -14.11 6.49
C TRP A 285 -11.21 -15.43 7.20
N PRO A 286 -11.85 -15.41 8.37
CA PRO A 286 -12.08 -16.61 9.17
C PRO A 286 -12.82 -17.72 8.40
N GLY A 287 -12.35 -18.95 8.52
CA GLY A 287 -12.90 -20.11 7.81
C GLY A 287 -12.53 -20.21 6.32
N ARG A 288 -11.85 -19.21 5.75
CA ARG A 288 -11.43 -19.17 4.34
C ARG A 288 -9.91 -19.06 4.19
N VAL A 289 -9.24 -18.41 5.13
CA VAL A 289 -7.79 -18.25 5.19
C VAL A 289 -7.27 -18.96 6.41
N GLN A 290 -6.18 -19.72 6.26
CA GLN A 290 -5.57 -20.43 7.38
C GLN A 290 -4.89 -19.43 8.32
N PRO A 291 -5.28 -19.39 9.61
CA PRO A 291 -4.64 -18.52 10.60
C PRO A 291 -3.13 -18.78 10.74
N GLY A 292 -2.35 -17.69 10.90
CA GLY A 292 -0.92 -17.72 11.07
C GLY A 292 -0.13 -18.21 9.86
N SER A 293 -0.76 -18.30 8.68
CA SER A 293 -0.10 -18.73 7.46
C SER A 293 0.71 -17.60 6.81
N THR A 294 1.68 -17.98 5.96
CA THR A 294 2.47 -17.07 5.14
C THR A 294 2.38 -17.47 3.66
N CYS A 295 2.44 -16.47 2.79
CA CYS A 295 2.45 -16.66 1.34
C CYS A 295 3.70 -15.98 0.75
N ALA A 296 4.55 -16.76 0.08
CA ALA A 296 5.75 -16.27 -0.59
C ALA A 296 5.52 -15.91 -2.07
N SER A 297 4.31 -16.13 -2.59
CA SER A 297 3.97 -15.75 -3.98
C SER A 297 4.00 -14.24 -4.17
N LEU A 298 4.44 -13.81 -5.35
CA LEU A 298 4.37 -12.40 -5.73
C LEU A 298 2.94 -11.93 -5.90
N VAL A 299 2.63 -10.77 -5.33
CA VAL A 299 1.39 -10.02 -5.57
C VAL A 299 1.71 -8.55 -5.80
N SER A 300 0.85 -7.86 -6.55
CA SER A 300 0.99 -6.44 -6.87
C SER A 300 -0.27 -5.68 -6.49
N SER A 301 -0.16 -4.39 -6.20
CA SER A 301 -1.33 -3.56 -5.84
C SER A 301 -2.42 -3.52 -6.93
N VAL A 302 -2.08 -3.73 -8.20
CA VAL A 302 -3.07 -3.88 -9.29
C VAL A 302 -3.93 -5.15 -9.14
N ASP A 303 -3.48 -6.14 -8.37
CA ASP A 303 -4.20 -7.40 -8.15
C ASP A 303 -5.37 -7.26 -7.18
N LEU A 304 -5.42 -6.18 -6.39
CA LEU A 304 -6.51 -5.91 -5.45
C LEU A 304 -7.85 -5.79 -6.16
N ALA A 305 -7.89 -4.99 -7.21
CA ALA A 305 -9.12 -4.73 -7.95
C ALA A 305 -9.77 -6.01 -8.52
N PRO A 306 -9.08 -6.85 -9.31
CA PRO A 306 -9.66 -8.11 -9.78
C PRO A 306 -9.94 -9.11 -8.65
N THR A 307 -9.18 -9.08 -7.54
CA THR A 307 -9.42 -9.98 -6.41
C THR A 307 -10.70 -9.65 -5.67
N PHE A 308 -10.96 -8.37 -5.35
CA PHE A 308 -12.22 -7.97 -4.73
C PHE A 308 -13.44 -8.36 -5.59
N LEU A 309 -13.33 -8.17 -6.90
CA LEU A 309 -14.41 -8.55 -7.83
C LEU A 309 -14.59 -10.07 -7.90
N ASP A 310 -13.50 -10.84 -7.97
CA ASP A 310 -13.53 -12.30 -7.99
C ASP A 310 -14.20 -12.87 -6.72
N LEU A 311 -13.78 -12.38 -5.54
CA LEU A 311 -14.37 -12.77 -4.25
C LEU A 311 -15.85 -12.35 -4.11
N ALA A 312 -16.27 -11.28 -4.80
CA ALA A 312 -17.66 -10.84 -4.87
C ALA A 312 -18.50 -11.59 -5.91
N GLY A 313 -17.90 -12.47 -6.72
CA GLY A 313 -18.55 -13.13 -7.86
C GLY A 313 -18.86 -12.18 -9.02
N VAL A 314 -18.11 -11.08 -9.16
CA VAL A 314 -18.28 -10.06 -10.19
C VAL A 314 -17.15 -10.17 -11.22
N ARG A 315 -17.49 -10.17 -12.51
CA ARG A 315 -16.48 -10.25 -13.57
C ARG A 315 -15.65 -8.97 -13.62
N ALA A 316 -14.32 -9.14 -13.55
CA ALA A 316 -13.38 -8.05 -13.71
C ALA A 316 -13.37 -7.52 -15.17
N PRO A 317 -13.28 -6.19 -15.37
CA PRO A 317 -13.08 -5.59 -16.69
C PRO A 317 -11.78 -6.07 -17.36
N ALA A 318 -11.80 -6.28 -18.67
CA ALA A 318 -10.63 -6.74 -19.43
C ALA A 318 -9.46 -5.74 -19.44
N LEU A 319 -9.72 -4.48 -19.12
CA LEU A 319 -8.71 -3.42 -19.05
C LEU A 319 -7.87 -3.45 -17.75
N PHE A 320 -8.25 -4.27 -16.75
CA PHE A 320 -7.45 -4.41 -15.54
C PHE A 320 -6.18 -5.23 -15.83
N GLU A 321 -5.04 -4.74 -15.38
CA GLU A 321 -3.72 -5.38 -15.56
C GLU A 321 -3.40 -6.39 -14.44
N GLY A 322 -4.17 -6.34 -13.37
CA GLY A 322 -4.02 -7.22 -12.21
C GLY A 322 -4.52 -8.64 -12.48
N VAL A 323 -4.04 -9.57 -11.66
CA VAL A 323 -4.49 -10.97 -11.59
C VAL A 323 -5.06 -11.23 -10.21
N SER A 324 -6.22 -11.88 -10.12
CA SER A 324 -6.80 -12.25 -8.82
C SER A 324 -5.84 -13.14 -8.02
N PHE A 325 -5.54 -12.74 -6.78
CA PHE A 325 -4.81 -13.57 -5.84
C PHE A 325 -5.72 -14.44 -4.94
N ALA A 326 -7.03 -14.50 -5.22
CA ALA A 326 -7.97 -15.35 -4.47
C ALA A 326 -7.53 -16.83 -4.38
N PRO A 327 -6.87 -17.45 -5.38
CA PRO A 327 -6.34 -18.80 -5.24
C PRO A 327 -5.32 -18.94 -4.11
N LEU A 328 -4.51 -17.91 -3.82
CA LEU A 328 -3.49 -17.91 -2.76
C LEU A 328 -4.10 -17.96 -1.36
N LEU A 329 -5.34 -17.48 -1.20
CA LEU A 329 -6.07 -17.52 0.08
C LEU A 329 -6.41 -18.95 0.51
N ARG A 330 -6.53 -19.87 -0.46
CA ARG A 330 -6.83 -21.30 -0.24
C ARG A 330 -5.57 -22.15 -0.23
N ASP A 331 -4.60 -21.80 -1.07
CA ASP A 331 -3.31 -22.48 -1.16
C ASP A 331 -2.18 -21.42 -1.20
N SER A 332 -1.58 -21.19 -0.03
CA SER A 332 -0.49 -20.20 0.11
C SER A 332 0.80 -20.57 -0.64
N LYS A 333 0.88 -21.80 -1.19
CA LYS A 333 2.02 -22.28 -2.00
C LYS A 333 1.79 -22.13 -3.49
N ALA A 334 0.57 -21.82 -3.93
CA ALA A 334 0.28 -21.55 -5.34
C ALA A 334 1.03 -20.30 -5.82
N THR A 335 1.11 -20.13 -7.12
CA THR A 335 1.72 -18.97 -7.77
C THR A 335 0.73 -18.36 -8.75
N VAL A 336 0.53 -17.05 -8.71
CA VAL A 336 -0.35 -16.32 -9.63
C VAL A 336 0.43 -15.45 -10.61
N ARG A 337 1.70 -15.11 -10.29
CA ARG A 337 2.61 -14.37 -11.17
C ARG A 337 4.08 -14.65 -10.85
N GLU A 338 4.94 -14.49 -11.83
CA GLU A 338 6.39 -14.70 -11.71
C GLU A 338 7.16 -13.40 -11.54
N PHE A 339 6.55 -12.26 -11.86
CA PHE A 339 7.16 -10.94 -11.77
C PHE A 339 6.09 -9.86 -11.53
N VAL A 340 6.54 -8.74 -10.98
CA VAL A 340 5.77 -7.51 -10.82
C VAL A 340 6.54 -6.34 -11.42
N PHE A 341 5.81 -5.30 -11.84
CA PHE A 341 6.39 -4.06 -12.35
C PHE A 341 6.09 -2.91 -11.43
N ALA A 342 7.02 -1.94 -11.38
CA ALA A 342 6.84 -0.71 -10.66
C ALA A 342 7.43 0.46 -11.46
N GLU A 343 6.90 1.64 -11.20
CA GLU A 343 7.31 2.86 -11.85
C GLU A 343 7.43 4.02 -10.87
N GLN A 344 8.29 4.95 -11.19
CA GLN A 344 8.35 6.26 -10.57
C GLN A 344 8.19 7.31 -11.67
N ASN A 345 7.26 8.22 -11.46
CA ASN A 345 7.04 9.39 -12.30
C ASN A 345 7.24 10.66 -11.44
N TRP A 346 6.80 11.81 -11.94
CA TRP A 346 6.88 13.06 -11.18
C TRP A 346 6.13 12.94 -9.84
N HIS A 347 6.83 13.26 -8.75
CA HIS A 347 6.23 13.49 -7.44
C HIS A 347 6.33 14.99 -7.13
N ASP A 348 7.22 15.42 -6.23
CA ASP A 348 7.58 16.84 -6.08
C ASP A 348 8.71 17.24 -7.06
N TYR A 349 9.52 16.27 -7.44
CA TYR A 349 10.64 16.42 -8.35
C TYR A 349 10.51 15.50 -9.54
N GLU A 350 11.08 15.95 -10.66
CA GLU A 350 11.05 15.19 -11.91
C GLU A 350 11.85 13.88 -11.78
N ALA A 351 11.20 12.79 -12.15
CA ALA A 351 11.81 11.46 -12.17
C ALA A 351 11.10 10.57 -13.18
N ARG A 352 11.82 9.62 -13.76
CA ARG A 352 11.26 8.55 -14.57
C ARG A 352 12.09 7.30 -14.41
N ASN A 353 11.61 6.37 -13.61
CA ASN A 353 12.24 5.07 -13.39
C ASN A 353 11.23 3.96 -13.63
N ARG A 354 11.72 2.81 -14.07
CA ARG A 354 10.94 1.61 -14.30
C ARG A 354 11.64 0.42 -13.67
N ALA A 355 10.89 -0.48 -13.07
CA ALA A 355 11.47 -1.66 -12.44
C ALA A 355 10.67 -2.92 -12.75
N VAL A 356 11.36 -4.04 -12.82
CA VAL A 356 10.78 -5.38 -12.79
C VAL A 356 11.39 -6.16 -11.62
N ARG A 357 10.54 -6.86 -10.88
CA ARG A 357 10.88 -7.62 -9.67
C ARG A 357 10.35 -9.05 -9.80
N THR A 358 11.25 -10.03 -9.68
CA THR A 358 10.92 -11.46 -9.50
C THR A 358 10.98 -11.83 -8.00
N ALA A 359 10.75 -13.06 -7.63
CA ALA A 359 10.91 -13.49 -6.23
C ALA A 359 12.33 -13.27 -5.67
N ARG A 360 13.36 -13.21 -6.53
CA ARG A 360 14.75 -13.09 -6.12
C ARG A 360 15.45 -11.85 -6.66
N PHE A 361 15.22 -11.48 -7.91
CA PHE A 361 15.99 -10.45 -8.60
C PHE A 361 15.16 -9.22 -8.89
N LYS A 362 15.80 -8.07 -8.88
CA LYS A 362 15.23 -6.80 -9.32
C LYS A 362 16.13 -6.15 -10.34
N TYR A 363 15.52 -5.60 -11.38
CA TYR A 363 16.16 -4.73 -12.36
C TYR A 363 15.46 -3.38 -12.37
N ILE A 364 16.25 -2.30 -12.34
CA ILE A 364 15.79 -0.91 -12.40
C ILE A 364 16.42 -0.22 -13.59
N LEU A 365 15.59 0.44 -14.40
CA LEU A 365 15.99 1.35 -15.47
C LEU A 365 15.70 2.78 -15.02
N ASN A 366 16.75 3.58 -14.82
CA ASN A 366 16.68 5.00 -14.53
C ASN A 366 16.70 5.78 -15.85
N GLU A 367 15.54 6.19 -16.36
CA GLU A 367 15.46 6.90 -17.64
C GLU A 367 15.99 8.33 -17.52
N TYR A 368 15.71 9.02 -16.40
CA TYR A 368 16.24 10.35 -16.07
C TYR A 368 17.43 10.23 -15.11
N TYR A 369 18.45 9.45 -15.52
CA TYR A 369 19.64 9.18 -14.68
C TYR A 369 20.55 10.40 -14.48
N ASP A 370 20.40 11.45 -15.28
CA ASP A 370 21.09 12.73 -15.15
C ASP A 370 20.52 13.63 -14.04
N LEU A 371 19.36 13.25 -13.46
CA LEU A 371 18.78 13.90 -12.29
C LEU A 371 19.13 13.13 -11.00
N PRO A 372 19.33 13.83 -9.86
CA PRO A 372 19.57 13.16 -8.58
C PRO A 372 18.30 12.46 -8.08
N LEU A 373 18.46 11.50 -7.18
CA LEU A 373 17.35 10.83 -6.49
C LEU A 373 16.87 11.71 -5.32
N THR A 374 16.29 12.87 -5.61
CA THR A 374 15.83 13.80 -4.57
C THR A 374 14.62 13.19 -3.84
N PRO A 375 14.63 13.10 -2.50
CA PRO A 375 13.46 12.67 -1.72
C PRO A 375 12.27 13.62 -1.93
N PRO A 376 11.03 13.21 -1.58
CA PRO A 376 9.88 14.10 -1.65
C PRO A 376 10.09 15.36 -0.77
N ALA A 377 9.33 16.43 -1.06
CA ALA A 377 9.54 17.74 -0.43
C ALA A 377 9.44 17.71 1.11
N ASP A 378 8.58 16.88 1.66
CA ASP A 378 8.47 16.62 3.11
C ASP A 378 9.73 15.90 3.64
N GLY A 379 10.23 14.91 2.90
CA GLY A 379 11.49 14.23 3.18
C GLY A 379 12.69 15.15 3.15
N VAL A 380 12.76 16.10 2.20
CA VAL A 380 13.84 17.10 2.10
C VAL A 380 13.89 18.02 3.33
N ARG A 381 12.75 18.28 3.97
CA ARG A 381 12.65 19.07 5.20
C ARG A 381 12.91 18.28 6.47
N SER A 382 13.04 16.97 6.40
CA SER A 382 13.18 16.08 7.56
C SER A 382 14.47 16.27 8.35
N LEU A 383 14.45 15.85 9.60
CA LEU A 383 15.64 15.80 10.46
C LEU A 383 16.71 14.90 9.85
N THR A 384 16.31 13.74 9.33
CA THR A 384 17.19 12.77 8.65
C THR A 384 17.91 13.39 7.46
N TYR A 385 17.17 14.04 6.53
CA TYR A 385 17.82 14.62 5.34
C TYR A 385 18.72 15.82 5.68
N THR A 386 18.36 16.59 6.71
CA THR A 386 19.21 17.65 7.25
C THR A 386 20.54 17.10 7.76
N ALA A 387 20.50 16.00 8.50
CA ALA A 387 21.72 15.29 8.94
C ALA A 387 22.53 14.75 7.76
N MET A 388 21.86 14.14 6.77
CA MET A 388 22.53 13.63 5.57
C MET A 388 23.26 14.75 4.80
N ARG A 389 22.65 15.93 4.64
CA ARG A 389 23.33 17.07 4.00
C ARG A 389 24.58 17.50 4.77
N ARG A 390 24.49 17.63 6.09
CA ARG A 390 25.64 17.97 6.95
C ARG A 390 26.76 16.93 6.82
N LEU A 391 26.43 15.64 6.86
CA LEU A 391 27.40 14.54 6.75
C LEU A 391 28.02 14.46 5.35
N ARG A 392 27.24 14.71 4.29
CA ARG A 392 27.73 14.83 2.91
C ARG A 392 28.77 15.93 2.80
N ASP A 393 28.47 17.12 3.31
CA ASP A 393 29.37 18.28 3.22
C ASP A 393 30.69 18.07 4.03
N ALA A 394 30.62 17.20 5.05
CA ALA A 394 31.77 16.74 5.82
C ALA A 394 32.49 15.52 5.21
N GLY A 395 32.02 14.95 4.10
CA GLY A 395 32.59 13.75 3.48
C GLY A 395 32.44 12.48 4.32
N GLN A 396 31.42 12.38 5.16
CA GLN A 396 31.21 11.33 6.15
C GLN A 396 30.12 10.31 5.77
N LEU A 397 29.41 10.50 4.65
CA LEU A 397 28.45 9.52 4.15
C LEU A 397 29.16 8.37 3.45
N THR A 398 28.64 7.15 3.62
CA THR A 398 29.03 6.02 2.77
C THR A 398 28.45 6.18 1.35
N PRO A 399 28.96 5.43 0.34
CA PRO A 399 28.39 5.46 -1.00
C PRO A 399 26.87 5.20 -1.01
N GLU A 400 26.38 4.23 -0.23
CA GLU A 400 24.99 3.82 -0.15
C GLU A 400 24.11 4.91 0.50
N GLN A 401 24.64 5.62 1.50
CA GLN A 401 23.98 6.77 2.13
C GLN A 401 23.98 8.00 1.22
N SER A 402 24.88 8.05 0.24
CA SER A 402 25.04 9.19 -0.68
C SER A 402 24.12 9.12 -1.90
N VAL A 403 23.37 8.04 -2.12
CA VAL A 403 22.58 7.78 -3.34
C VAL A 403 21.66 8.95 -3.73
N CYS A 404 21.07 9.64 -2.75
CA CYS A 404 20.20 10.80 -3.00
C CYS A 404 20.92 12.04 -3.54
N PHE A 405 22.25 12.08 -3.48
CA PHE A 405 23.07 13.22 -3.90
C PHE A 405 23.90 12.96 -5.16
N VAL A 406 23.91 11.72 -5.65
CA VAL A 406 24.71 11.32 -6.82
C VAL A 406 24.07 11.85 -8.11
N LYS A 407 24.91 12.47 -8.95
CA LYS A 407 24.54 12.97 -10.27
C LYS A 407 25.76 12.91 -11.22
N PRO A 408 25.68 12.23 -12.38
CA PRO A 408 24.55 11.37 -12.83
C PRO A 408 24.46 10.10 -11.97
N ARG A 409 23.25 9.55 -11.89
CA ARG A 409 23.00 8.21 -11.32
C ARG A 409 23.42 7.12 -12.27
N LEU A 410 23.49 5.89 -11.82
CA LEU A 410 23.60 4.74 -12.70
C LEU A 410 22.32 4.59 -13.52
N ARG A 411 22.46 4.37 -14.84
CA ARG A 411 21.32 4.18 -15.74
C ARG A 411 20.59 2.87 -15.46
N GLU A 412 21.33 1.86 -15.04
CA GLU A 412 20.82 0.53 -14.78
C GLU A 412 21.30 0.02 -13.43
N GLU A 413 20.38 -0.62 -12.72
CA GLU A 413 20.67 -1.24 -11.45
C GLU A 413 20.10 -2.66 -11.44
N PHE A 414 20.84 -3.61 -10.85
CA PHE A 414 20.42 -5.00 -10.74
C PHE A 414 20.79 -5.55 -9.36
N TYR A 415 19.85 -6.21 -8.72
CA TYR A 415 19.99 -6.68 -7.34
C TYR A 415 19.55 -8.13 -7.17
N ASP A 416 20.31 -8.92 -6.38
CA ASP A 416 19.89 -10.21 -5.82
C ASP A 416 19.32 -9.95 -4.41
N THR A 417 18.03 -9.65 -4.32
CA THR A 417 17.38 -9.23 -3.09
C THR A 417 17.27 -10.34 -2.03
N SER A 418 17.55 -11.61 -2.41
CA SER A 418 17.66 -12.70 -1.44
C SER A 418 18.95 -12.65 -0.62
N LYS A 419 19.99 -12.01 -1.16
CA LYS A 419 21.30 -11.83 -0.52
C LYS A 419 21.51 -10.39 -0.02
N ASP A 420 20.86 -9.45 -0.68
CA ASP A 420 20.96 -8.02 -0.42
C ASP A 420 19.54 -7.41 -0.34
N PRO A 421 18.83 -7.61 0.77
CA PRO A 421 17.43 -7.17 0.93
C PRO A 421 17.28 -5.64 0.97
N PHE A 422 18.37 -4.89 1.15
CA PHE A 422 18.39 -3.44 1.13
C PHE A 422 18.90 -2.84 -0.18
N GLU A 423 19.23 -3.69 -1.17
CA GLU A 423 19.66 -3.24 -2.51
C GLU A 423 20.86 -2.28 -2.46
N MET A 424 21.88 -2.65 -1.67
CA MET A 424 23.06 -1.84 -1.41
C MET A 424 24.16 -2.07 -2.47
N LYS A 425 24.19 -3.25 -3.10
CA LYS A 425 25.22 -3.66 -4.05
C LYS A 425 24.64 -3.86 -5.45
N ASN A 426 24.86 -2.89 -6.34
CA ASN A 426 24.46 -3.01 -7.73
C ASN A 426 25.32 -4.07 -8.46
N LEU A 427 24.68 -5.08 -9.03
CA LEU A 427 25.29 -6.21 -9.75
C LEU A 427 25.17 -6.09 -11.28
N ALA A 428 24.72 -4.95 -11.82
CA ALA A 428 24.52 -4.79 -13.27
C ALA A 428 25.78 -4.97 -14.11
N GLY A 429 26.97 -4.75 -13.52
CA GLY A 429 28.27 -4.97 -14.16
C GLY A 429 28.91 -6.33 -13.87
N ASP A 430 28.27 -7.22 -13.12
CA ASP A 430 28.82 -8.51 -12.72
C ASP A 430 28.51 -9.57 -13.79
N PRO A 431 29.55 -10.18 -14.46
CA PRO A 431 29.35 -11.18 -15.50
C PRO A 431 28.56 -12.41 -15.03
N ALA A 432 28.61 -12.75 -13.73
CA ALA A 432 27.90 -13.90 -13.18
C ALA A 432 26.38 -13.76 -13.26
N TYR A 433 25.86 -12.55 -13.40
CA TYR A 433 24.43 -12.25 -13.45
C TYR A 433 23.94 -11.77 -14.83
N GLN A 434 24.80 -11.72 -15.83
CA GLN A 434 24.49 -11.12 -17.13
C GLN A 434 23.25 -11.74 -17.80
N SER A 435 23.13 -13.06 -17.80
CA SER A 435 22.00 -13.78 -18.42
C SER A 435 20.66 -13.39 -17.76
N GLU A 436 20.63 -13.28 -16.41
CA GLU A 436 19.42 -12.90 -15.69
C GLU A 436 19.09 -11.41 -15.87
N LEU A 437 20.12 -10.56 -15.92
CA LEU A 437 19.95 -9.14 -16.22
C LEU A 437 19.32 -8.94 -17.62
N GLU A 438 19.81 -9.66 -18.65
CA GLU A 438 19.23 -9.60 -20.00
C GLU A 438 17.79 -10.08 -20.04
N ARG A 439 17.47 -11.15 -19.30
CA ARG A 439 16.09 -11.64 -19.15
C ARG A 439 15.17 -10.56 -18.54
N LEU A 440 15.59 -9.89 -17.49
CA LEU A 440 14.78 -8.84 -16.84
C LEU A 440 14.69 -7.58 -17.71
N ARG A 441 15.74 -7.22 -18.44
CA ARG A 441 15.67 -6.13 -19.44
C ARG A 441 14.61 -6.42 -20.50
N ALA A 442 14.57 -7.62 -21.04
CA ALA A 442 13.59 -8.02 -22.04
C ALA A 442 12.16 -8.01 -21.48
N LEU A 443 11.94 -8.50 -20.24
CA LEU A 443 10.66 -8.44 -19.56
C LEU A 443 10.17 -6.99 -19.37
N LEU A 444 11.04 -6.10 -18.90
CA LEU A 444 10.69 -4.69 -18.70
C LEU A 444 10.40 -3.99 -20.02
N ALA A 445 11.19 -4.25 -21.07
CA ALA A 445 10.95 -3.69 -22.40
C ALA A 445 9.62 -4.14 -22.99
N GLY A 446 9.29 -5.44 -22.87
CA GLY A 446 8.00 -5.99 -23.31
C GLY A 446 6.80 -5.38 -22.56
N TRP A 447 6.94 -5.18 -21.25
CA TRP A 447 5.89 -4.51 -20.45
C TRP A 447 5.69 -3.07 -20.92
N LYS A 448 6.75 -2.28 -21.07
CA LYS A 448 6.67 -0.91 -21.60
C LYS A 448 6.00 -0.86 -22.97
N GLN A 449 6.41 -1.74 -23.90
CA GLN A 449 5.80 -1.79 -25.24
C GLN A 449 4.30 -2.13 -25.23
N LYS A 450 3.86 -2.93 -24.23
CA LYS A 450 2.45 -3.33 -24.10
C LYS A 450 1.60 -2.24 -23.44
N THR A 451 2.16 -1.45 -22.53
CA THR A 451 1.39 -0.58 -21.62
C THR A 451 1.56 0.91 -21.92
N ASP A 452 2.71 1.34 -22.52
CA ASP A 452 2.94 2.70 -23.02
C ASP A 452 2.23 2.85 -24.39
#